data_d2a2b3ff48d7ccbf0de95c1b1dfdc7ac
#
_entry.id   d2a2b3ff48d7ccbf0de95c1b1dfdc7ac
#
_cell.length_a   1.000
_cell.length_b   1.000
_cell.length_c   1.000
_cell.angle_alpha   90.00
_cell.angle_beta   90.00
_cell.angle_gamma   90.00
#
_symmetry.space_group_name_H-M   'P 1'
#
loop_
_entity.id
_entity.type
_entity.pdbx_description
1 polymer ?
#
loop_
_entity_poly.entity_id
_entity_poly.type
_entity_poly.pdbx_seq_one_letter_code
_entity_poly.pdbx_strand_id
1 'polypeptide(L)'
;MNFPMNNKQIRLSAWVKNSAYFLLCLILWQAAYDCGLYSDLIFPTPLQVIKFLWNAVADGTLLHATFITLKRLFLGYTISFIGIPIGMLCYRFDFIKMTIGNLALGFQTLPSICWVPLTLLWFGQTDKAILFVVVMGSLWSLIISTELSVRQVPSLYIKAAQTMG
;
A
#
# COMPACT_ATOMS: atom_id res chain seq x y z
N MET A 1 -29.52 30.52 -21.46
CA MET A 1 -28.28 30.85 -22.19
C MET A 1 -27.11 30.31 -21.34
N ASN A 2 -26.67 29.05 -21.60
CA ASN A 2 -25.54 28.48 -20.90
C ASN A 2 -24.27 28.79 -21.70
N PHE A 3 -23.47 29.74 -21.23
CA PHE A 3 -22.14 29.99 -21.78
C PHE A 3 -21.25 28.77 -21.47
N PRO A 4 -20.57 28.18 -22.46
CA PRO A 4 -19.61 27.12 -22.21
C PRO A 4 -18.44 27.68 -21.37
N MET A 5 -18.35 27.28 -20.13
CA MET A 5 -17.20 27.67 -19.27
C MET A 5 -15.91 27.15 -19.89
N ASN A 6 -14.94 28.04 -20.11
CA ASN A 6 -13.65 27.74 -20.69
C ASN A 6 -12.91 26.70 -19.79
N ASN A 7 -12.32 25.68 -20.37
CA ASN A 7 -11.59 24.60 -19.70
C ASN A 7 -10.54 25.11 -18.67
N LYS A 8 -9.97 26.30 -18.90
CA LYS A 8 -9.08 26.98 -17.94
C LYS A 8 -9.80 27.45 -16.68
N GLN A 9 -11.02 27.97 -16.80
CA GLN A 9 -11.83 28.43 -15.65
C GLN A 9 -12.30 27.24 -14.79
N ILE A 10 -12.67 26.13 -15.42
CA ILE A 10 -13.07 24.90 -14.71
C ILE A 10 -11.88 24.33 -13.92
N ARG A 11 -10.69 24.30 -14.53
CA ARG A 11 -9.47 23.82 -13.86
C ARG A 11 -9.05 24.74 -12.70
N LEU A 12 -9.09 26.07 -12.88
CA LEU A 12 -8.79 27.05 -11.84
C LEU A 12 -9.76 26.92 -10.65
N SER A 13 -11.06 26.78 -10.94
CA SER A 13 -12.08 26.56 -9.92
C SER A 13 -11.86 25.24 -9.15
N ALA A 14 -11.42 24.17 -9.81
CA ALA A 14 -11.10 22.91 -9.15
C ALA A 14 -9.87 23.03 -8.22
N TRP A 15 -8.82 23.72 -8.66
CA TRP A 15 -7.63 23.98 -7.84
C TRP A 15 -7.96 24.81 -6.59
N VAL A 16 -8.74 25.86 -6.75
CA VAL A 16 -9.17 26.72 -5.62
C VAL A 16 -10.01 25.90 -4.63
N LYS A 17 -10.96 25.11 -5.10
CA LYS A 17 -11.77 24.24 -4.23
C LYS A 17 -10.93 23.23 -3.47
N ASN A 18 -9.98 22.57 -4.16
CA ASN A 18 -9.08 21.61 -3.53
C ASN A 18 -8.18 22.28 -2.47
N SER A 19 -7.62 23.46 -2.81
CA SER A 19 -6.80 24.22 -1.85
C SER A 19 -7.61 24.67 -0.64
N ALA A 20 -8.85 25.12 -0.83
CA ALA A 20 -9.74 25.50 0.26
C ALA A 20 -10.06 24.30 1.17
N TYR A 21 -10.25 23.10 0.59
CA TYR A 21 -10.45 21.88 1.36
C TYR A 21 -9.23 21.54 2.22
N PHE A 22 -8.02 21.60 1.66
CA PHE A 22 -6.79 21.34 2.43
C PHE A 22 -6.56 22.36 3.54
N LEU A 23 -6.84 23.65 3.26
CA LEU A 23 -6.78 24.69 4.28
C LEU A 23 -7.78 24.45 5.41
N LEU A 24 -9.02 24.05 5.06
CA LEU A 24 -10.02 23.68 6.06
C LEU A 24 -9.56 22.52 6.93
N CYS A 25 -8.97 21.47 6.35
CA CYS A 25 -8.40 20.36 7.11
C CYS A 25 -7.29 20.81 8.08
N LEU A 26 -6.40 21.70 7.63
CA LEU A 26 -5.34 22.25 8.49
C LEU A 26 -5.91 23.10 9.63
N ILE A 27 -6.93 23.92 9.37
CA ILE A 27 -7.62 24.72 10.39
C ILE A 27 -8.31 23.81 11.41
N LEU A 28 -9.00 22.78 10.95
CA LEU A 28 -9.65 21.80 11.84
C LEU A 28 -8.62 21.04 12.68
N TRP A 29 -7.46 20.68 12.10
CA TRP A 29 -6.37 20.06 12.84
C TRP A 29 -5.84 20.99 13.93
N GLN A 30 -5.55 22.26 13.59
CA GLN A 30 -5.10 23.24 14.57
C GLN A 30 -6.14 23.49 15.67
N ALA A 31 -7.42 23.62 15.30
CA ALA A 31 -8.51 23.79 16.26
C ALA A 31 -8.66 22.60 17.22
N ALA A 32 -8.49 21.36 16.69
CA ALA A 32 -8.52 20.16 17.53
C ALA A 32 -7.36 20.13 18.54
N TYR A 33 -6.18 20.64 18.16
CA TYR A 33 -5.06 20.83 19.08
C TYR A 33 -5.36 21.89 20.14
N ASP A 34 -5.88 23.05 19.72
CA ASP A 34 -6.17 24.20 20.63
C ASP A 34 -7.29 23.86 21.63
N CYS A 35 -8.15 22.86 21.35
CA CYS A 35 -9.12 22.35 22.32
C CYS A 35 -8.48 21.68 23.56
N GLY A 36 -7.16 21.39 23.55
CA GLY A 36 -6.40 20.89 24.69
C GLY A 36 -6.77 19.45 25.13
N LEU A 37 -7.45 18.68 24.26
CA LEU A 37 -7.89 17.31 24.56
C LEU A 37 -6.72 16.31 24.57
N TYR A 38 -5.61 16.63 23.92
CA TYR A 38 -4.46 15.74 23.72
C TYR A 38 -3.15 16.44 24.08
N SER A 39 -2.18 15.69 24.58
CA SER A 39 -0.83 16.20 24.83
C SER A 39 -0.06 16.36 23.51
N ASP A 40 0.92 17.27 23.50
CA ASP A 40 1.80 17.55 22.33
C ASP A 40 2.50 16.31 21.77
N LEU A 41 2.74 15.30 22.61
CA LEU A 41 3.35 14.03 22.24
C LEU A 41 2.43 13.14 21.40
N ILE A 42 1.11 13.22 21.63
CA ILE A 42 0.12 12.36 20.96
C ILE A 42 -0.43 13.07 19.73
N PHE A 43 -0.64 14.38 19.81
CA PHE A 43 -1.28 15.15 18.74
C PHE A 43 -0.55 16.50 18.55
N PRO A 44 0.56 16.50 17.79
CA PRO A 44 1.35 17.73 17.54
C PRO A 44 0.61 18.70 16.60
N THR A 45 1.00 19.97 16.64
CA THR A 45 0.51 20.98 15.68
C THR A 45 1.06 20.75 14.27
N PRO A 46 0.38 21.20 13.21
CA PRO A 46 0.90 21.14 11.84
C PRO A 46 2.28 21.78 11.69
N LEU A 47 2.51 22.89 12.40
CA LEU A 47 3.78 23.59 12.37
C LEU A 47 4.92 22.80 13.05
N GLN A 48 4.64 22.12 14.16
CA GLN A 48 5.60 21.22 14.82
C GLN A 48 6.00 20.08 13.91
N VAL A 49 5.04 19.48 13.19
CA VAL A 49 5.32 18.41 12.23
C VAL A 49 6.22 18.89 11.10
N ILE A 50 5.94 20.07 10.52
CA ILE A 50 6.78 20.65 9.45
C ILE A 50 8.19 20.93 9.95
N LYS A 51 8.34 21.53 11.14
CA LYS A 51 9.65 21.79 11.74
C LYS A 51 10.43 20.51 12.01
N PHE A 52 9.76 19.48 12.55
CA PHE A 52 10.36 18.18 12.79
C PHE A 52 10.85 17.53 11.50
N LEU A 53 10.01 17.52 10.45
CA LEU A 53 10.36 17.00 9.14
C LEU A 53 11.56 17.75 8.54
N TRP A 54 11.57 19.07 8.63
CA TRP A 54 12.69 19.87 8.14
C TRP A 54 14.01 19.51 8.84
N ASN A 55 14.00 19.40 10.15
CA ASN A 55 15.18 19.03 10.93
C ASN A 55 15.62 17.59 10.59
N ALA A 56 14.67 16.65 10.48
CA ALA A 56 14.95 15.25 10.14
C ALA A 56 15.50 15.07 8.72
N VAL A 57 15.18 15.98 7.79
CA VAL A 57 15.83 16.04 6.47
C VAL A 57 17.24 16.62 6.60
N ALA A 58 17.40 17.69 7.36
CA ALA A 58 18.67 18.40 7.48
C ALA A 58 19.77 17.55 8.18
N ASP A 59 19.40 16.78 9.18
CA ASP A 59 20.29 15.88 9.93
C ASP A 59 20.46 14.48 9.31
N GLY A 60 19.73 14.21 8.21
CA GLY A 60 19.77 12.93 7.49
C GLY A 60 19.00 11.78 8.15
N THR A 61 18.39 11.98 9.30
CA THR A 61 17.62 10.94 10.02
C THR A 61 16.48 10.40 9.16
N LEU A 62 15.76 11.29 8.47
CA LEU A 62 14.65 10.89 7.59
C LEU A 62 15.14 10.03 6.43
N LEU A 63 16.25 10.39 5.79
CA LEU A 63 16.81 9.63 4.66
C LEU A 63 17.25 8.25 5.12
N HIS A 64 17.92 8.16 6.27
CA HIS A 64 18.38 6.88 6.84
C HIS A 64 17.18 5.97 7.19
N ALA A 65 16.17 6.49 7.88
CA ALA A 65 14.96 5.75 8.22
C ALA A 65 14.21 5.26 6.96
N THR A 66 14.12 6.13 5.94
CA THR A 66 13.50 5.79 4.64
C THR A 66 14.26 4.66 3.95
N PHE A 67 15.59 4.73 3.91
CA PHE A 67 16.41 3.68 3.30
C PHE A 67 16.22 2.33 4.00
N ILE A 68 16.22 2.29 5.35
CA ILE A 68 15.96 1.06 6.11
C ILE A 68 14.57 0.51 5.78
N THR A 69 13.55 1.36 5.73
CA THR A 69 12.18 0.95 5.43
C THR A 69 12.07 0.39 4.01
N LEU A 70 12.66 1.06 3.01
CA LEU A 70 12.68 0.60 1.63
C LEU A 70 13.43 -0.74 1.48
N LYS A 71 14.55 -0.91 2.18
CA LYS A 71 15.29 -2.18 2.20
C LYS A 71 14.42 -3.33 2.73
N ARG A 72 13.68 -3.11 3.84
CA ARG A 72 12.77 -4.11 4.41
C ARG A 72 11.62 -4.43 3.46
N LEU A 73 11.01 -3.42 2.84
CA LEU A 73 9.98 -3.59 1.83
C LEU A 73 10.48 -4.40 0.64
N PHE A 74 11.63 -4.03 0.09
CA PHE A 74 12.24 -4.73 -1.04
C PHE A 74 12.50 -6.21 -0.74
N LEU A 75 13.09 -6.51 0.42
CA LEU A 75 13.32 -7.89 0.86
C LEU A 75 12.00 -8.66 1.04
N GLY A 76 11.01 -8.06 1.68
CA GLY A 76 9.70 -8.69 1.88
C GLY A 76 8.98 -8.99 0.56
N TYR A 77 8.99 -8.04 -0.38
CA TYR A 77 8.41 -8.26 -1.71
C TYR A 77 9.20 -9.32 -2.51
N THR A 78 10.53 -9.32 -2.44
CA THR A 78 11.34 -10.34 -3.11
C THR A 78 10.98 -11.75 -2.62
N ILE A 79 10.80 -11.93 -1.33
CA ILE A 79 10.33 -13.22 -0.76
C ILE A 79 8.93 -13.54 -1.28
N SER A 80 8.05 -12.54 -1.35
CA SER A 80 6.66 -12.72 -1.78
C SER A 80 6.53 -13.10 -3.26
N PHE A 81 7.53 -12.88 -4.11
CA PHE A 81 7.52 -13.31 -5.51
C PHE A 81 7.38 -14.82 -5.68
N ILE A 82 7.62 -15.61 -4.64
CA ILE A 82 7.27 -17.05 -4.63
C ILE A 82 5.76 -17.28 -4.86
N GLY A 83 4.93 -16.26 -4.61
CA GLY A 83 3.50 -16.30 -4.93
C GLY A 83 3.19 -16.41 -6.43
N ILE A 84 4.11 -15.93 -7.31
CA ILE A 84 3.91 -15.99 -8.76
C ILE A 84 3.90 -17.45 -9.25
N PRO A 85 4.92 -18.29 -9.04
CA PRO A 85 4.87 -19.68 -9.43
C PRO A 85 3.71 -20.44 -8.76
N ILE A 86 3.38 -20.14 -7.50
CA ILE A 86 2.22 -20.75 -6.82
C ILE A 86 0.91 -20.35 -7.53
N GLY A 87 0.74 -19.08 -7.90
CA GLY A 87 -0.43 -18.62 -8.66
C GLY A 87 -0.56 -19.28 -10.04
N MET A 88 0.57 -19.51 -10.73
CA MET A 88 0.60 -20.28 -11.98
C MET A 88 0.18 -21.75 -11.76
N LEU A 89 0.62 -22.36 -10.66
CA LEU A 89 0.18 -23.72 -10.28
C LEU A 89 -1.32 -23.75 -9.95
N CYS A 90 -1.84 -22.73 -9.28
CA CYS A 90 -3.29 -22.60 -9.04
C CYS A 90 -4.10 -22.51 -10.36
N TYR A 91 -3.56 -21.82 -11.37
CA TYR A 91 -4.17 -21.78 -12.69
C TYR A 91 -4.14 -23.16 -13.39
N ARG A 92 -3.03 -23.88 -13.27
CA ARG A 92 -2.80 -25.16 -14.00
C ARG A 92 -3.51 -26.36 -13.38
N PHE A 93 -3.65 -26.39 -12.06
CA PHE A 93 -4.17 -27.54 -11.31
C PHE A 93 -5.33 -27.13 -10.42
N ASP A 94 -6.53 -27.63 -10.71
CA ASP A 94 -7.74 -27.32 -9.95
C ASP A 94 -7.63 -27.73 -8.47
N PHE A 95 -6.93 -28.83 -8.16
CA PHE A 95 -6.68 -29.25 -6.79
C PHE A 95 -5.90 -28.17 -5.99
N ILE A 96 -4.84 -27.61 -6.59
CA ILE A 96 -4.04 -26.53 -5.94
C ILE A 96 -4.88 -25.27 -5.79
N LYS A 97 -5.71 -24.95 -6.78
CA LYS A 97 -6.64 -23.83 -6.70
C LYS A 97 -7.64 -24.00 -5.56
N MET A 98 -8.26 -25.20 -5.44
CA MET A 98 -9.26 -25.49 -4.40
C MET A 98 -8.65 -25.47 -2.98
N THR A 99 -7.36 -25.72 -2.84
CA THR A 99 -6.65 -25.70 -1.56
C THR A 99 -5.96 -24.36 -1.32
N ILE A 100 -4.82 -24.12 -1.98
CA ILE A 100 -3.99 -22.93 -1.76
C ILE A 100 -4.68 -21.65 -2.27
N GLY A 101 -5.39 -21.71 -3.41
CA GLY A 101 -6.12 -20.58 -3.94
C GLY A 101 -7.22 -20.08 -2.98
N ASN A 102 -8.04 -21.01 -2.44
CA ASN A 102 -9.07 -20.65 -1.47
C ASN A 102 -8.48 -20.15 -0.14
N LEU A 103 -7.37 -20.74 0.31
CA LEU A 103 -6.65 -20.27 1.47
C LEU A 103 -6.12 -18.84 1.26
N ALA A 104 -5.55 -18.58 0.08
CA ALA A 104 -5.05 -17.27 -0.30
C ALA A 104 -6.16 -16.21 -0.33
N LEU A 105 -7.34 -16.56 -0.86
CA LEU A 105 -8.53 -15.70 -0.80
C LEU A 105 -8.92 -15.36 0.64
N GLY A 106 -8.93 -16.35 1.53
CA GLY A 106 -9.24 -16.14 2.94
C GLY A 106 -8.23 -15.20 3.61
N PHE A 107 -6.93 -15.43 3.44
CA PHE A 107 -5.91 -14.60 4.05
C PHE A 107 -5.79 -13.20 3.42
N GLN A 108 -6.09 -13.04 2.14
CA GLN A 108 -6.11 -11.71 1.50
C GLN A 108 -7.20 -10.80 2.07
N THR A 109 -8.30 -11.34 2.58
CA THR A 109 -9.37 -10.54 3.21
C THR A 109 -8.95 -9.95 4.57
N LEU A 110 -7.92 -10.53 5.20
CA LEU A 110 -7.40 -10.02 6.47
C LEU A 110 -6.46 -8.84 6.21
N PRO A 111 -6.72 -7.67 6.82
CA PRO A 111 -5.76 -6.57 6.79
C PRO A 111 -4.40 -7.03 7.32
N SER A 112 -3.30 -6.67 6.64
CA SER A 112 -1.94 -7.07 7.05
C SER A 112 -1.60 -6.69 8.50
N ILE A 113 -2.21 -5.63 9.04
CA ILE A 113 -2.05 -5.19 10.41
C ILE A 113 -2.49 -6.26 11.43
N CYS A 114 -3.43 -7.15 11.07
CA CYS A 114 -3.88 -8.23 11.95
C CYS A 114 -2.78 -9.24 12.27
N TRP A 115 -1.72 -9.31 11.45
CA TRP A 115 -0.57 -10.17 11.69
C TRP A 115 0.39 -9.61 12.75
N VAL A 116 0.31 -8.31 13.07
CA VAL A 116 1.26 -7.64 13.98
C VAL A 116 1.30 -8.28 15.37
N PRO A 117 0.18 -8.54 16.08
CA PRO A 117 0.24 -9.16 17.40
C PRO A 117 0.92 -10.54 17.37
N LEU A 118 0.63 -11.34 16.34
CA LEU A 118 1.19 -12.68 16.18
C LEU A 118 2.69 -12.64 15.90
N THR A 119 3.12 -11.70 15.04
CA THR A 119 4.55 -11.53 14.73
C THR A 119 5.35 -11.01 15.90
N LEU A 120 4.78 -10.15 16.72
CA LEU A 120 5.42 -9.70 17.95
C LEU A 120 5.58 -10.83 18.96
N LEU A 121 4.60 -11.73 19.03
CA LEU A 121 4.67 -12.92 19.89
C LEU A 121 5.77 -13.90 19.43
N TRP A 122 5.89 -14.14 18.11
CA TRP A 122 6.83 -15.12 17.55
C TRP A 122 8.26 -14.60 17.39
N PHE A 123 8.40 -13.36 16.94
CA PHE A 123 9.69 -12.77 16.55
C PHE A 123 10.13 -11.60 17.43
N GLY A 124 9.26 -11.15 18.36
CA GLY A 124 9.53 -9.94 19.15
C GLY A 124 9.59 -8.69 18.28
N GLN A 125 10.17 -7.62 18.81
CA GLN A 125 10.37 -6.34 18.09
C GLN A 125 11.65 -6.41 17.24
N THR A 126 11.61 -7.20 16.16
CA THR A 126 12.75 -7.44 15.28
C THR A 126 12.41 -7.14 13.82
N ASP A 127 13.44 -7.02 12.98
CA ASP A 127 13.29 -6.91 11.53
C ASP A 127 12.53 -8.09 10.92
N LYS A 128 12.64 -9.28 11.51
CA LYS A 128 11.93 -10.49 11.08
C LYS A 128 10.42 -10.33 11.22
N ALA A 129 9.96 -9.69 12.31
CA ALA A 129 8.54 -9.41 12.51
C ALA A 129 7.99 -8.50 11.39
N ILE A 130 8.72 -7.45 11.05
CA ILE A 130 8.35 -6.51 9.99
C ILE A 130 8.31 -7.22 8.63
N LEU A 131 9.35 -7.99 8.30
CA LEU A 131 9.41 -8.76 7.06
C LEU A 131 8.25 -9.75 6.94
N PHE A 132 7.91 -10.45 8.03
CA PHE A 132 6.78 -11.37 8.04
C PHE A 132 5.46 -10.67 7.72
N VAL A 133 5.19 -9.50 8.30
CA VAL A 133 3.97 -8.72 8.00
C VAL A 133 3.93 -8.30 6.54
N VAL A 134 5.06 -7.85 5.97
CA VAL A 134 5.16 -7.47 4.56
C VAL A 134 4.89 -8.66 3.66
N VAL A 135 5.50 -9.82 3.96
CA VAL A 135 5.28 -11.06 3.19
C VAL A 135 3.83 -11.50 3.26
N MET A 136 3.23 -11.55 4.45
CA MET A 136 1.82 -11.93 4.63
C MET A 136 0.85 -10.97 3.95
N GLY A 137 1.19 -9.69 3.87
CA GLY A 137 0.37 -8.71 3.16
C GLY A 137 0.45 -8.80 1.63
N SER A 138 1.57 -9.28 1.08
CA SER A 138 1.82 -9.29 -0.37
C SER A 138 1.72 -10.66 -1.04
N LEU A 139 2.12 -11.74 -0.36
CA LEU A 139 2.16 -13.09 -0.91
C LEU A 139 0.80 -13.55 -1.46
N TRP A 140 -0.24 -13.43 -0.66
CA TRP A 140 -1.58 -13.90 -1.03
C TRP A 140 -2.14 -13.12 -2.22
N SER A 141 -1.89 -11.81 -2.22
CA SER A 141 -2.27 -10.94 -3.33
C SER A 141 -1.56 -11.32 -4.63
N LEU A 142 -0.26 -11.66 -4.58
CA LEU A 142 0.50 -12.14 -5.74
C LEU A 142 -0.03 -13.47 -6.28
N ILE A 143 -0.36 -14.42 -5.41
CA ILE A 143 -0.93 -15.71 -5.80
C ILE A 143 -2.23 -15.49 -6.60
N ILE A 144 -3.16 -14.73 -6.02
CA ILE A 144 -4.49 -14.50 -6.63
C ILE A 144 -4.38 -13.68 -7.90
N SER A 145 -3.60 -12.57 -7.87
CA SER A 145 -3.43 -11.73 -9.05
C SER A 145 -2.78 -12.46 -10.20
N THR A 146 -1.83 -13.36 -9.93
CA THR A 146 -1.18 -14.17 -10.97
C THR A 146 -2.17 -15.18 -11.56
N GLU A 147 -2.91 -15.92 -10.73
CA GLU A 147 -3.94 -16.87 -11.21
C GLU A 147 -4.96 -16.16 -12.09
N LEU A 148 -5.49 -15.02 -11.64
CA LEU A 148 -6.48 -14.25 -12.39
C LEU A 148 -5.91 -13.68 -13.69
N SER A 149 -4.69 -13.14 -13.66
CA SER A 149 -4.05 -12.54 -14.83
C SER A 149 -3.82 -13.58 -15.93
N VAL A 150 -3.32 -14.76 -15.57
CA VAL A 150 -3.12 -15.85 -16.54
C VAL A 150 -4.46 -16.32 -17.12
N ARG A 151 -5.50 -16.39 -16.30
CA ARG A 151 -6.84 -16.80 -16.75
C ARG A 151 -7.48 -15.78 -17.68
N GLN A 152 -7.17 -14.51 -17.57
CA GLN A 152 -7.73 -13.42 -18.39
C GLN A 152 -7.02 -13.25 -19.73
N VAL A 153 -5.94 -13.99 -20.02
CA VAL A 153 -5.25 -13.92 -21.33
C VAL A 153 -6.19 -14.40 -22.43
N PRO A 154 -6.54 -13.54 -23.42
CA PRO A 154 -7.41 -13.94 -24.51
C PRO A 154 -6.81 -15.08 -25.33
N SER A 155 -7.63 -16.08 -25.67
CA SER A 155 -7.21 -17.25 -26.46
C SER A 155 -6.62 -16.89 -27.84
N LEU A 156 -6.95 -15.71 -28.37
CA LEU A 156 -6.39 -15.18 -29.59
C LEU A 156 -4.86 -15.04 -29.54
N TYR A 157 -4.34 -14.51 -28.44
CA TYR A 157 -2.88 -14.35 -28.27
C TYR A 157 -2.16 -15.68 -28.15
N ILE A 158 -2.80 -16.64 -27.46
CA ILE A 158 -2.25 -18.01 -27.33
C ILE A 158 -2.18 -18.69 -28.71
N LYS A 159 -3.25 -18.60 -29.51
CA LYS A 159 -3.28 -19.15 -30.87
C LYS A 159 -2.29 -18.44 -31.79
N ALA A 160 -2.17 -17.12 -31.72
CA ALA A 160 -1.19 -16.38 -32.50
C ALA A 160 0.25 -16.81 -32.18
N ALA A 161 0.58 -16.97 -30.90
CA ALA A 161 1.90 -17.45 -30.49
C ALA A 161 2.19 -18.87 -30.99
N GLN A 162 1.20 -19.78 -30.98
CA GLN A 162 1.34 -21.14 -31.49
C GLN A 162 1.53 -21.20 -33.00
N THR A 163 1.02 -20.23 -33.77
CA THR A 163 1.20 -20.15 -35.22
C THR A 163 2.52 -19.52 -35.63
N MET A 164 3.16 -18.80 -34.74
CA MET A 164 4.45 -18.14 -34.98
C MET A 164 5.68 -18.99 -34.58
N GLY A 165 5.47 -20.16 -33.98
CA GLY A 165 6.50 -21.09 -33.49
C GLY A 165 6.56 -21.04 -31.97
#